data_6e5ae82513609b9bafd42b871597d15f
#
_entry.id   6e5ae82513609b9bafd42b871597d15f
#
_cell.length_a   1.000
_cell.length_b   1.000
_cell.length_c   1.000
_cell.angle_alpha   90.00
_cell.angle_beta   90.00
_cell.angle_gamma   90.00
#
_symmetry.space_group_name_H-M   'P 1'
#
loop_
_entity.id
_entity.type
_entity.pdbx_description
1 polymer ?
#
loop_
_entity_poly.entity_id
_entity_poly.type
_entity_poly.pdbx_seq_one_letter_code
_entity_poly.pdbx_strand_id
1 'polypeptide(L)'
;MEKQLTLLGKSSFLKFTLSLILISYFYNVAVFNYSITGNNELRLYDFVGMAVLYLFYQNRTALLWYINQKKYLSYLWTFIRWSMFMMIFTFFISYLNGRLTWILRTTLFMYHFLIFYFSFVFFLIAMRRGKILKQFIYLHIIMVIIAATVVLLQHFGVVPYLWSELDRKAYGGFLSGILGPNKIVLGMVMYISLVTFIGVFIQKELRINKILLLAGILFAMISLGLSGSRTSYVGLLIFLVYFFFRSTGRFIYMSVFLGAGIMIVSMYNSEIFTMIENVINGRVFSKISDPSLIAQGNVDQLYEDLGSGRKNLSLKYIDYLLTHVYVVPFGSGFNNFILVGNSAHNIYLTLINEVGLVGLFFYVRWLTSYFSLEFKNFKQLGIVLKGLVLATMVTLLFGEQLYVYRPVFAILGLFLFATAVLLSPRYYKKS
;
A
#
# COMPACT_ATOMS: atom_id res chain seq x y z
N MET A 1 -11.11 -9.11 -29.04
CA MET A 1 -10.71 -8.82 -27.66
C MET A 1 -10.19 -7.38 -27.49
N GLU A 2 -9.20 -6.91 -28.28
CA GLU A 2 -8.68 -5.54 -28.11
C GLU A 2 -9.73 -4.45 -28.36
N LYS A 3 -10.60 -4.60 -29.37
CA LYS A 3 -11.73 -3.69 -29.61
C LYS A 3 -12.70 -3.65 -28.42
N GLN A 4 -12.99 -4.79 -27.79
CA GLN A 4 -13.82 -4.88 -26.61
C GLN A 4 -13.18 -4.14 -25.40
N LEU A 5 -11.87 -4.32 -25.15
CA LEU A 5 -11.16 -3.61 -24.11
C LEU A 5 -11.13 -2.08 -24.35
N THR A 6 -11.02 -1.67 -25.62
CA THR A 6 -11.07 -0.25 -25.99
C THR A 6 -12.46 0.34 -25.72
N LEU A 7 -13.53 -0.37 -26.00
CA LEU A 7 -14.90 0.05 -25.68
C LEU A 7 -15.13 0.10 -24.17
N LEU A 8 -14.67 -0.93 -23.45
CA LEU A 8 -14.74 -0.95 -21.99
C LEU A 8 -14.04 0.26 -21.37
N GLY A 9 -12.82 0.61 -21.82
CA GLY A 9 -12.09 1.80 -21.36
C GLY A 9 -12.80 3.14 -21.66
N LYS A 10 -13.83 3.15 -22.55
CA LYS A 10 -14.67 4.31 -22.83
C LYS A 10 -15.86 4.41 -21.87
N SER A 11 -16.26 3.32 -21.23
CA SER A 11 -17.45 3.23 -20.39
C SER A 11 -17.44 4.26 -19.27
N SER A 12 -18.52 5.05 -19.17
CA SER A 12 -18.70 6.01 -18.06
C SER A 12 -18.91 5.29 -16.74
N PHE A 13 -19.60 4.16 -16.77
CA PHE A 13 -19.80 3.32 -15.59
C PHE A 13 -18.48 2.79 -15.03
N LEU A 14 -17.56 2.29 -15.90
CA LEU A 14 -16.24 1.87 -15.46
C LEU A 14 -15.47 3.03 -14.80
N LYS A 15 -15.47 4.22 -15.41
CA LYS A 15 -14.76 5.39 -14.86
C LYS A 15 -15.33 5.80 -13.51
N PHE A 16 -16.65 5.83 -13.37
CA PHE A 16 -17.32 6.13 -12.12
C PHE A 16 -16.95 5.11 -11.03
N THR A 17 -17.06 3.81 -11.33
CA THR A 17 -16.66 2.73 -10.41
C THR A 17 -15.20 2.87 -9.97
N LEU A 18 -14.27 3.12 -10.91
CA LEU A 18 -12.85 3.31 -10.59
C LEU A 18 -12.58 4.58 -9.78
N SER A 19 -13.34 5.65 -9.99
CA SER A 19 -13.25 6.86 -9.16
C SER A 19 -13.67 6.58 -7.73
N LEU A 20 -14.77 5.84 -7.52
CA LEU A 20 -15.21 5.43 -6.19
C LEU A 20 -14.22 4.48 -5.52
N ILE A 21 -13.62 3.54 -6.26
CA ILE A 21 -12.55 2.67 -5.75
C ILE A 21 -11.34 3.49 -5.31
N LEU A 22 -10.90 4.48 -6.11
CA LEU A 22 -9.77 5.34 -5.72
C LEU A 22 -10.10 6.17 -4.47
N ILE A 23 -11.30 6.74 -4.39
CA ILE A 23 -11.78 7.46 -3.20
C ILE A 23 -11.76 6.52 -1.98
N SER A 24 -12.20 5.28 -2.13
CA SER A 24 -12.26 4.31 -1.03
C SER A 24 -10.89 3.91 -0.48
N TYR A 25 -9.81 4.08 -1.23
CA TYR A 25 -8.45 3.87 -0.71
C TYR A 25 -8.03 4.96 0.30
N PHE A 26 -8.66 6.12 0.24
CA PHE A 26 -8.42 7.24 1.15
C PHE A 26 -9.48 7.38 2.23
N TYR A 27 -10.69 6.88 1.97
CA TYR A 27 -11.80 6.91 2.92
C TYR A 27 -12.03 5.51 3.50
N ASN A 28 -11.34 5.24 4.61
CA ASN A 28 -11.32 3.92 5.24
C ASN A 28 -12.25 3.83 6.47
N VAL A 29 -13.12 4.82 6.66
CA VAL A 29 -14.13 4.82 7.70
C VAL A 29 -15.20 3.77 7.38
N ALA A 30 -15.68 3.07 8.41
CA ALA A 30 -16.75 2.09 8.26
C ALA A 30 -18.04 2.75 7.74
N VAL A 31 -18.61 2.19 6.70
CA VAL A 31 -19.95 2.56 6.21
C VAL A 31 -21.01 1.84 7.05
N PHE A 32 -20.72 0.60 7.42
CA PHE A 32 -21.61 -0.24 8.21
C PHE A 32 -20.79 -1.13 9.16
N ASN A 33 -21.16 -1.11 10.44
CA ASN A 33 -20.56 -1.98 11.44
C ASN A 33 -21.61 -3.02 11.86
N TYR A 34 -21.33 -4.30 11.64
CA TYR A 34 -22.23 -5.42 11.91
C TYR A 34 -21.88 -6.20 13.19
N SER A 35 -20.90 -5.72 13.95
CA SER A 35 -20.52 -6.33 15.23
C SER A 35 -20.32 -5.28 16.30
N ILE A 36 -20.91 -5.54 17.46
CA ILE A 36 -20.74 -4.73 18.67
C ILE A 36 -19.29 -4.79 19.20
N THR A 37 -18.52 -5.81 18.82
CA THR A 37 -17.14 -6.05 19.27
C THR A 37 -16.06 -5.41 18.38
N GLY A 38 -16.44 -4.58 17.40
CA GLY A 38 -15.54 -3.56 16.84
C GLY A 38 -14.60 -3.96 15.70
N ASN A 39 -14.66 -5.16 15.09
CA ASN A 39 -13.76 -5.51 14.00
C ASN A 39 -14.44 -6.01 12.71
N ASN A 40 -15.75 -5.93 12.64
CA ASN A 40 -16.54 -6.44 11.53
C ASN A 40 -17.24 -5.28 10.81
N GLU A 41 -16.46 -4.50 10.10
CA GLU A 41 -16.89 -3.31 9.37
C GLU A 41 -16.93 -3.57 7.87
N LEU A 42 -17.97 -3.11 7.22
CA LEU A 42 -18.03 -2.95 5.77
C LEU A 42 -17.66 -1.52 5.40
N ARG A 43 -16.77 -1.38 4.44
CA ARG A 43 -16.20 -0.11 3.98
C ARG A 43 -16.66 0.19 2.56
N LEU A 44 -16.42 1.39 2.08
CA LEU A 44 -16.86 1.81 0.75
C LEU A 44 -16.40 0.87 -0.36
N TYR A 45 -15.16 0.36 -0.30
CA TYR A 45 -14.65 -0.56 -1.32
C TYR A 45 -15.35 -1.92 -1.32
N ASP A 46 -15.97 -2.36 -0.22
CA ASP A 46 -16.73 -3.61 -0.17
C ASP A 46 -17.95 -3.52 -1.07
N PHE A 47 -18.65 -2.39 -1.06
CA PHE A 47 -19.83 -2.17 -1.90
C PHE A 47 -19.45 -1.91 -3.36
N VAL A 48 -18.48 -1.02 -3.59
CA VAL A 48 -18.02 -0.68 -4.95
C VAL A 48 -17.33 -1.87 -5.61
N GLY A 49 -16.70 -2.72 -4.80
CA GLY A 49 -16.07 -3.96 -5.26
C GLY A 49 -17.03 -4.92 -5.97
N MET A 50 -18.28 -4.96 -5.57
CA MET A 50 -19.30 -5.75 -6.28
C MET A 50 -19.46 -5.29 -7.73
N ALA A 51 -19.45 -3.98 -7.99
CA ALA A 51 -19.47 -3.45 -9.36
C ALA A 51 -18.19 -3.81 -10.15
N VAL A 52 -17.04 -3.85 -9.49
CA VAL A 52 -15.76 -4.31 -10.09
C VAL A 52 -15.86 -5.77 -10.51
N LEU A 53 -16.37 -6.65 -9.64
CA LEU A 53 -16.56 -8.07 -9.97
C LEU A 53 -17.63 -8.30 -11.05
N TYR A 54 -18.70 -7.53 -11.03
CA TYR A 54 -19.71 -7.54 -12.09
C TYR A 54 -19.08 -7.18 -13.45
N LEU A 55 -18.31 -6.09 -13.52
CA LEU A 55 -17.59 -5.69 -14.73
C LEU A 55 -16.58 -6.76 -15.20
N PHE A 56 -15.90 -7.42 -14.25
CA PHE A 56 -15.03 -8.54 -14.57
C PHE A 56 -15.80 -9.70 -15.20
N TYR A 57 -16.90 -10.11 -14.60
CA TYR A 57 -17.75 -11.20 -15.10
C TYR A 57 -18.22 -10.95 -16.52
N GLN A 58 -18.74 -9.75 -16.80
CA GLN A 58 -19.21 -9.32 -18.11
C GLN A 58 -18.11 -9.34 -19.20
N ASN A 59 -16.85 -9.11 -18.80
CA ASN A 59 -15.75 -8.96 -19.75
C ASN A 59 -14.64 -10.02 -19.55
N ARG A 60 -14.96 -11.12 -18.85
CA ARG A 60 -13.98 -12.11 -18.36
C ARG A 60 -13.00 -12.60 -19.43
N THR A 61 -13.49 -12.97 -20.63
CA THR A 61 -12.67 -13.52 -21.69
C THR A 61 -11.61 -12.52 -22.19
N ALA A 62 -12.03 -11.26 -22.43
CA ALA A 62 -11.13 -10.21 -22.88
C ALA A 62 -10.12 -9.80 -21.78
N LEU A 63 -10.57 -9.79 -20.51
CA LEU A 63 -9.71 -9.45 -19.37
C LEU A 63 -8.69 -10.55 -19.08
N LEU A 64 -9.07 -11.83 -19.11
CA LEU A 64 -8.13 -12.94 -18.93
C LEU A 64 -7.10 -12.99 -20.05
N TRP A 65 -7.52 -12.73 -21.30
CA TRP A 65 -6.59 -12.58 -22.43
C TRP A 65 -5.59 -11.44 -22.15
N TYR A 66 -6.06 -10.27 -21.71
CA TYR A 66 -5.19 -9.13 -21.41
C TYR A 66 -4.22 -9.39 -20.25
N ILE A 67 -4.69 -10.05 -19.19
CA ILE A 67 -3.88 -10.47 -18.04
C ILE A 67 -2.72 -11.35 -18.49
N ASN A 68 -2.99 -12.34 -19.34
CA ASN A 68 -1.98 -13.28 -19.83
C ASN A 68 -0.90 -12.62 -20.72
N GLN A 69 -1.20 -11.47 -21.33
CA GLN A 69 -0.23 -10.71 -22.16
C GLN A 69 0.81 -9.93 -21.33
N LYS A 70 0.63 -9.78 -20.02
CA LYS A 70 1.46 -8.94 -19.16
C LYS A 70 2.01 -9.75 -17.99
N LYS A 71 3.33 -9.96 -17.95
CA LYS A 71 3.97 -10.77 -16.91
C LYS A 71 3.59 -10.31 -15.47
N TYR A 72 3.61 -9.02 -15.20
CA TYR A 72 3.25 -8.48 -13.88
C TYR A 72 1.77 -8.71 -13.51
N LEU A 73 0.85 -8.78 -14.47
CA LEU A 73 -0.53 -9.17 -14.22
C LEU A 73 -0.66 -10.69 -14.06
N SER A 74 -0.04 -11.45 -14.95
CA SER A 74 -0.13 -12.91 -14.95
C SER A 74 0.46 -13.53 -13.69
N TYR A 75 1.60 -13.02 -13.17
CA TYR A 75 2.21 -13.57 -11.96
C TYR A 75 1.37 -13.24 -10.71
N LEU A 76 0.85 -12.02 -10.60
CA LEU A 76 -0.06 -11.68 -9.50
C LEU A 76 -1.35 -12.52 -9.57
N TRP A 77 -1.90 -12.73 -10.77
CA TRP A 77 -3.05 -13.61 -10.98
C TRP A 77 -2.77 -15.05 -10.59
N THR A 78 -1.58 -15.57 -10.92
CA THR A 78 -1.16 -16.92 -10.54
C THR A 78 -1.02 -17.04 -9.02
N PHE A 79 -0.45 -16.01 -8.35
CA PHE A 79 -0.40 -15.95 -6.89
C PHE A 79 -1.80 -15.97 -6.27
N ILE A 80 -2.73 -15.17 -6.80
CA ILE A 80 -4.11 -15.13 -6.30
C ILE A 80 -4.80 -16.49 -6.48
N ARG A 81 -4.66 -17.13 -7.63
CA ARG A 81 -5.22 -18.49 -7.87
C ARG A 81 -4.65 -19.53 -6.92
N TRP A 82 -3.34 -19.46 -6.66
CA TRP A 82 -2.70 -20.31 -5.67
C TRP A 82 -3.24 -20.07 -4.27
N SER A 83 -3.39 -18.81 -3.88
CA SER A 83 -3.99 -18.43 -2.59
C SER A 83 -5.45 -18.88 -2.47
N MET A 84 -6.24 -18.83 -3.55
CA MET A 84 -7.60 -19.39 -3.59
C MET A 84 -7.61 -20.91 -3.39
N PHE A 85 -6.66 -21.62 -3.98
CA PHE A 85 -6.51 -23.06 -3.73
C PHE A 85 -6.15 -23.32 -2.27
N MET A 86 -5.20 -22.59 -1.71
CA MET A 86 -4.79 -22.72 -0.32
C MET A 86 -5.89 -22.34 0.68
N MET A 87 -6.90 -21.57 0.27
CA MET A 87 -8.06 -21.24 1.09
C MET A 87 -8.87 -22.49 1.51
N ILE A 88 -8.85 -23.55 0.71
CA ILE A 88 -9.52 -24.81 1.00
C ILE A 88 -8.94 -25.41 2.31
N PHE A 89 -7.62 -25.36 2.47
CA PHE A 89 -6.97 -25.84 3.70
C PHE A 89 -7.35 -25.00 4.91
N THR A 90 -7.43 -23.67 4.76
CA THR A 90 -7.91 -22.79 5.84
C THR A 90 -9.34 -23.12 6.25
N PHE A 91 -10.22 -23.39 5.29
CA PHE A 91 -11.59 -23.78 5.58
C PHE A 91 -11.68 -25.09 6.35
N PHE A 92 -10.91 -26.09 5.91
CA PHE A 92 -10.84 -27.40 6.58
C PHE A 92 -10.31 -27.26 8.02
N ILE A 93 -9.19 -26.59 8.22
CA ILE A 93 -8.61 -26.35 9.55
C ILE A 93 -9.56 -25.54 10.43
N SER A 94 -10.22 -24.50 9.88
CA SER A 94 -11.18 -23.69 10.63
C SER A 94 -12.40 -24.50 11.05
N TYR A 95 -12.89 -25.38 10.20
CA TYR A 95 -13.99 -26.28 10.51
C TYR A 95 -13.63 -27.25 11.64
N LEU A 96 -12.48 -27.91 11.54
CA LEU A 96 -11.98 -28.86 12.58
C LEU A 96 -11.77 -28.19 13.94
N ASN A 97 -11.40 -26.91 13.96
CA ASN A 97 -11.19 -26.14 15.19
C ASN A 97 -12.46 -25.41 15.68
N GLY A 98 -13.63 -25.63 15.07
CA GLY A 98 -14.89 -24.99 15.45
C GLY A 98 -14.90 -23.45 15.21
N ARG A 99 -13.98 -22.93 14.38
CA ARG A 99 -13.81 -21.48 14.15
C ARG A 99 -14.45 -21.04 12.83
N LEU A 100 -15.76 -21.18 12.70
CA LEU A 100 -16.50 -20.87 11.47
C LEU A 100 -16.40 -19.41 11.02
N THR A 101 -16.21 -18.48 11.97
CA THR A 101 -16.00 -17.05 11.67
C THR A 101 -14.75 -16.80 10.84
N TRP A 102 -13.76 -17.67 10.90
CA TRP A 102 -12.54 -17.59 10.10
C TRP A 102 -12.80 -17.89 8.62
N ILE A 103 -13.76 -18.77 8.31
CA ILE A 103 -14.16 -19.07 6.93
C ILE A 103 -14.69 -17.80 6.27
N LEU A 104 -15.60 -17.09 6.95
CA LEU A 104 -16.14 -15.82 6.47
C LEU A 104 -15.05 -14.77 6.30
N ARG A 105 -14.17 -14.62 7.29
CA ARG A 105 -13.05 -13.68 7.26
C ARG A 105 -12.09 -13.97 6.10
N THR A 106 -11.72 -15.23 5.89
CA THR A 106 -10.82 -15.64 4.80
C THR A 106 -11.46 -15.39 3.44
N THR A 107 -12.76 -15.66 3.30
CA THR A 107 -13.54 -15.34 2.09
C THR A 107 -13.54 -13.84 1.81
N LEU A 108 -13.75 -13.00 2.82
CA LEU A 108 -13.73 -11.56 2.70
C LEU A 108 -12.33 -11.04 2.29
N PHE A 109 -11.26 -11.63 2.82
CA PHE A 109 -9.90 -11.27 2.44
C PHE A 109 -9.60 -11.62 0.98
N MET A 110 -10.04 -12.79 0.52
CA MET A 110 -9.91 -13.16 -0.89
C MET A 110 -10.74 -12.25 -1.79
N TYR A 111 -11.95 -11.87 -1.37
CA TYR A 111 -12.79 -10.90 -2.05
C TYR A 111 -12.05 -9.56 -2.24
N HIS A 112 -11.39 -9.03 -1.19
CA HIS A 112 -10.58 -7.81 -1.29
C HIS A 112 -9.42 -7.96 -2.28
N PHE A 113 -8.74 -9.11 -2.26
CA PHE A 113 -7.66 -9.37 -3.21
C PHE A 113 -8.15 -9.30 -4.66
N LEU A 114 -9.29 -9.92 -4.94
CA LEU A 114 -9.90 -9.91 -6.28
C LEU A 114 -10.33 -8.50 -6.69
N ILE A 115 -10.95 -7.73 -5.79
CA ILE A 115 -11.35 -6.34 -6.07
C ILE A 115 -10.14 -5.49 -6.43
N PHE A 116 -9.10 -5.49 -5.62
CA PHE A 116 -7.91 -4.66 -5.85
C PHE A 116 -7.18 -5.07 -7.13
N TYR A 117 -7.07 -6.38 -7.37
CA TYR A 117 -6.46 -6.90 -8.58
C TYR A 117 -7.24 -6.51 -9.85
N PHE A 118 -8.54 -6.74 -9.89
CA PHE A 118 -9.34 -6.39 -11.07
C PHE A 118 -9.45 -4.88 -11.24
N SER A 119 -9.53 -4.11 -10.16
CA SER A 119 -9.44 -2.65 -10.23
C SER A 119 -8.14 -2.20 -10.87
N PHE A 120 -7.01 -2.80 -10.52
CA PHE A 120 -5.73 -2.55 -11.16
C PHE A 120 -5.76 -2.81 -12.68
N VAL A 121 -6.29 -3.95 -13.09
CA VAL A 121 -6.45 -4.28 -14.51
C VAL A 121 -7.32 -3.23 -15.22
N PHE A 122 -8.42 -2.83 -14.62
CA PHE A 122 -9.31 -1.80 -15.16
C PHE A 122 -8.67 -0.42 -15.20
N PHE A 123 -7.91 -0.02 -14.18
CA PHE A 123 -7.12 1.21 -14.22
C PHE A 123 -6.16 1.22 -15.41
N LEU A 124 -5.42 0.13 -15.64
CA LEU A 124 -4.52 0.01 -16.79
C LEU A 124 -5.23 0.14 -18.14
N ILE A 125 -6.46 -0.39 -18.25
CA ILE A 125 -7.26 -0.30 -19.48
C ILE A 125 -7.80 1.12 -19.66
N ALA A 126 -8.37 1.72 -18.63
CA ALA A 126 -8.98 3.05 -18.68
C ALA A 126 -7.93 4.14 -18.92
N MET A 127 -6.80 4.07 -18.23
CA MET A 127 -5.72 5.07 -18.29
C MET A 127 -4.84 4.98 -19.56
N ARG A 128 -5.07 4.02 -20.48
CA ARG A 128 -4.49 4.09 -21.82
C ARG A 128 -4.82 5.41 -22.56
N ARG A 129 -5.88 6.08 -22.11
CA ARG A 129 -6.28 7.41 -22.62
C ARG A 129 -5.73 8.49 -21.73
N GLY A 130 -4.98 9.41 -22.32
CA GLY A 130 -4.35 10.50 -21.61
C GLY A 130 -5.27 11.39 -20.81
N LYS A 131 -6.43 11.69 -21.34
CA LYS A 131 -7.45 12.48 -20.63
C LYS A 131 -7.90 11.79 -19.34
N ILE A 132 -8.11 10.47 -19.39
CA ILE A 132 -8.58 9.68 -18.22
C ILE A 132 -7.45 9.53 -17.20
N LEU A 133 -6.22 9.27 -17.66
CA LEU A 133 -5.06 9.25 -16.77
C LEU A 133 -4.92 10.55 -15.98
N LYS A 134 -5.04 11.71 -16.66
CA LYS A 134 -5.00 13.01 -15.99
C LYS A 134 -6.11 13.18 -14.97
N GLN A 135 -7.34 12.75 -15.28
CA GLN A 135 -8.46 12.80 -14.34
C GLN A 135 -8.17 12.00 -13.07
N PHE A 136 -7.63 10.78 -13.19
CA PHE A 136 -7.28 9.97 -12.02
C PHE A 136 -6.09 10.53 -11.24
N ILE A 137 -5.09 11.13 -11.92
CA ILE A 137 -4.01 11.83 -11.22
C ILE A 137 -4.56 13.01 -10.41
N TYR A 138 -5.44 13.83 -10.99
CA TYR A 138 -6.06 14.95 -10.27
C TYR A 138 -6.90 14.46 -9.09
N LEU A 139 -7.71 13.42 -9.29
CA LEU A 139 -8.49 12.82 -8.20
C LEU A 139 -7.57 12.33 -7.07
N HIS A 140 -6.46 11.66 -7.41
CA HIS A 140 -5.47 11.21 -6.43
C HIS A 140 -4.87 12.39 -5.64
N ILE A 141 -4.47 13.47 -6.32
CA ILE A 141 -3.92 14.67 -5.65
C ILE A 141 -4.96 15.26 -4.69
N ILE A 142 -6.20 15.41 -5.14
CA ILE A 142 -7.29 15.96 -4.32
C ILE A 142 -7.52 15.08 -3.08
N MET A 143 -7.57 13.75 -3.25
CA MET A 143 -7.76 12.83 -2.13
C MET A 143 -6.61 12.87 -1.12
N VAL A 144 -5.37 13.02 -1.58
CA VAL A 144 -4.20 13.22 -0.69
C VAL A 144 -4.33 14.52 0.09
N ILE A 145 -4.69 15.62 -0.58
CA ILE A 145 -4.87 16.93 0.09
C ILE A 145 -5.98 16.84 1.14
N ILE A 146 -7.13 16.25 0.80
CA ILE A 146 -8.25 16.08 1.75
C ILE A 146 -7.80 15.24 2.95
N ALA A 147 -7.21 14.06 2.71
CA ALA A 147 -6.78 13.18 3.80
C ALA A 147 -5.73 13.85 4.70
N ALA A 148 -4.75 14.55 4.12
CA ALA A 148 -3.73 15.28 4.83
C ALA A 148 -4.29 16.46 5.64
N THR A 149 -5.26 17.19 5.08
CA THR A 149 -5.95 18.27 5.77
C THR A 149 -6.67 17.76 7.00
N VAL A 150 -7.38 16.63 6.90
CA VAL A 150 -8.05 16.05 8.08
C VAL A 150 -7.04 15.63 9.16
N VAL A 151 -5.89 15.06 8.77
CA VAL A 151 -4.80 14.73 9.70
C VAL A 151 -4.31 16.00 10.42
N LEU A 152 -4.05 17.07 9.69
CA LEU A 152 -3.62 18.35 10.28
C LEU A 152 -4.68 18.93 11.24
N LEU A 153 -5.94 18.93 10.82
CA LEU A 153 -7.04 19.41 11.68
C LEU A 153 -7.19 18.58 12.96
N GLN A 154 -6.88 17.28 12.92
CA GLN A 154 -6.82 16.45 14.13
C GLN A 154 -5.64 16.82 15.02
N HIS A 155 -4.47 17.10 14.46
CA HIS A 155 -3.30 17.54 15.24
C HIS A 155 -3.52 18.92 15.88
N PHE A 156 -4.29 19.80 15.26
CA PHE A 156 -4.70 21.08 15.84
C PHE A 156 -5.93 20.99 16.78
N GLY A 157 -6.46 19.79 17.01
CA GLY A 157 -7.61 19.58 17.89
C GLY A 157 -8.95 20.05 17.33
N VAL A 158 -9.02 20.45 16.06
CA VAL A 158 -10.25 20.92 15.39
C VAL A 158 -11.18 19.75 15.03
N VAL A 159 -10.60 18.61 14.60
CA VAL A 159 -11.34 17.39 14.26
C VAL A 159 -11.03 16.33 15.32
N PRO A 160 -12.05 15.69 15.93
CA PRO A 160 -11.83 14.64 16.92
C PRO A 160 -11.25 13.37 16.30
N TYR A 161 -10.81 12.44 17.15
CA TYR A 161 -10.46 11.08 16.74
C TYR A 161 -11.70 10.37 16.17
N LEU A 162 -11.58 9.82 14.96
CA LEU A 162 -12.73 9.30 14.19
C LEU A 162 -13.01 7.80 14.41
N TRP A 163 -12.22 7.13 15.26
CA TRP A 163 -12.27 5.69 15.46
C TRP A 163 -12.79 5.35 16.85
N SER A 164 -13.19 4.08 17.04
CA SER A 164 -13.70 3.62 18.34
C SER A 164 -12.62 3.67 19.43
N GLU A 165 -13.04 3.70 20.69
CA GLU A 165 -12.11 3.60 21.82
C GLU A 165 -11.34 2.28 21.86
N LEU A 166 -11.90 1.19 21.30
CA LEU A 166 -11.22 -0.08 21.14
C LEU A 166 -10.06 0.04 20.14
N ASP A 167 -10.30 0.70 19.00
CA ASP A 167 -9.25 0.99 18.02
C ASP A 167 -8.20 1.92 18.59
N ARG A 168 -8.61 2.94 19.36
CA ARG A 168 -7.69 3.85 20.04
C ARG A 168 -6.74 3.12 20.96
N LYS A 169 -7.24 2.18 21.75
CA LYS A 169 -6.40 1.33 22.61
C LYS A 169 -5.51 0.39 21.81
N ALA A 170 -6.08 -0.29 20.80
CA ALA A 170 -5.36 -1.28 20.00
C ALA A 170 -4.21 -0.67 19.17
N TYR A 171 -4.38 0.54 18.66
CA TYR A 171 -3.43 1.20 17.76
C TYR A 171 -2.69 2.39 18.38
N GLY A 172 -2.88 2.68 19.67
CA GLY A 172 -2.18 3.73 20.39
C GLY A 172 -2.63 5.15 20.06
N GLY A 173 -3.86 5.34 19.58
CA GLY A 173 -4.51 6.64 19.39
C GLY A 173 -3.86 7.52 18.32
N PHE A 174 -3.26 6.97 17.28
CA PHE A 174 -2.61 7.74 16.22
C PHE A 174 -3.60 8.56 15.40
N LEU A 175 -3.27 9.82 15.18
CA LEU A 175 -4.06 10.75 14.39
C LEU A 175 -3.76 10.51 12.89
N SER A 176 -4.58 9.71 12.24
CA SER A 176 -4.43 9.30 10.85
C SER A 176 -5.61 9.72 9.95
N GLY A 177 -6.40 10.67 10.42
CA GLY A 177 -7.53 11.23 9.66
C GLY A 177 -8.54 10.15 9.28
N ILE A 178 -8.95 10.17 8.03
CA ILE A 178 -9.92 9.22 7.45
C ILE A 178 -9.29 7.92 6.91
N LEU A 179 -7.97 7.75 7.05
CA LEU A 179 -7.24 6.63 6.45
C LEU A 179 -7.27 5.34 7.28
N GLY A 180 -7.60 5.44 8.56
CA GLY A 180 -7.66 4.31 9.47
C GLY A 180 -6.95 4.60 10.80
N PRO A 181 -7.17 3.77 11.82
CA PRO A 181 -6.61 4.02 13.16
C PRO A 181 -5.10 3.72 13.25
N ASN A 182 -4.53 3.09 12.24
CA ASN A 182 -3.14 2.64 12.26
C ASN A 182 -2.22 3.61 11.51
N LYS A 183 -1.17 4.09 12.21
CA LYS A 183 -0.14 4.98 11.65
C LYS A 183 0.55 4.45 10.39
N ILE A 184 0.67 3.11 10.26
CA ILE A 184 1.30 2.49 9.08
C ILE A 184 0.48 2.79 7.83
N VAL A 185 -0.86 2.82 7.93
CA VAL A 185 -1.74 3.13 6.81
C VAL A 185 -1.49 4.56 6.33
N LEU A 186 -1.52 5.54 7.25
CA LEU A 186 -1.20 6.93 6.91
C LEU A 186 0.18 7.04 6.25
N GLY A 187 1.21 6.51 6.91
CA GLY A 187 2.59 6.61 6.42
C GLY A 187 2.77 5.98 5.03
N MET A 188 2.25 4.77 4.80
CA MET A 188 2.38 4.07 3.52
C MET A 188 1.56 4.70 2.41
N VAL A 189 0.33 5.14 2.68
CA VAL A 189 -0.50 5.86 1.72
C VAL A 189 0.19 7.15 1.26
N MET A 190 0.72 7.93 2.19
CA MET A 190 1.41 9.17 1.87
C MET A 190 2.75 8.93 1.17
N TYR A 191 3.51 7.90 1.57
CA TYR A 191 4.74 7.48 0.90
C TYR A 191 4.50 7.08 -0.56
N ILE A 192 3.54 6.17 -0.82
CA ILE A 192 3.21 5.72 -2.17
C ILE A 192 2.72 6.88 -3.04
N SER A 193 1.88 7.76 -2.48
CA SER A 193 1.37 8.95 -3.16
C SER A 193 2.50 9.93 -3.50
N LEU A 194 3.39 10.21 -2.55
CA LEU A 194 4.55 11.07 -2.73
C LEU A 194 5.43 10.57 -3.88
N VAL A 195 5.81 9.30 -3.88
CA VAL A 195 6.63 8.69 -4.93
C VAL A 195 5.93 8.77 -6.29
N THR A 196 4.61 8.54 -6.33
CA THR A 196 3.81 8.65 -7.56
C THR A 196 3.83 10.09 -8.09
N PHE A 197 3.63 11.09 -7.21
CA PHE A 197 3.64 12.51 -7.59
C PHE A 197 5.01 12.98 -8.05
N ILE A 198 6.09 12.50 -7.44
CA ILE A 198 7.46 12.71 -7.92
C ILE A 198 7.61 12.21 -9.36
N GLY A 199 7.13 11.00 -9.65
CA GLY A 199 7.14 10.43 -11.00
C GLY A 199 6.38 11.30 -12.01
N VAL A 200 5.19 11.75 -11.63
CA VAL A 200 4.34 12.63 -12.46
C VAL A 200 5.00 14.01 -12.65
N PHE A 201 5.62 14.57 -11.60
CA PHE A 201 6.28 15.88 -11.65
C PHE A 201 7.47 15.91 -12.62
N ILE A 202 8.28 14.84 -12.60
CA ILE A 202 9.46 14.70 -13.46
C ILE A 202 9.07 14.52 -14.93
N GLN A 203 7.86 14.00 -15.19
CA GLN A 203 7.39 13.67 -16.53
C GLN A 203 6.63 14.84 -17.16
N LYS A 204 7.38 15.68 -17.94
CA LYS A 204 6.84 16.91 -18.56
C LYS A 204 5.68 16.65 -19.54
N GLU A 205 5.67 15.52 -20.22
CA GLU A 205 4.67 15.16 -21.23
C GLU A 205 3.26 14.96 -20.66
N LEU A 206 3.13 14.69 -19.37
CA LEU A 206 1.82 14.52 -18.73
C LEU A 206 1.03 15.82 -18.60
N ARG A 207 1.70 16.99 -18.67
CA ARG A 207 1.07 18.34 -18.62
C ARG A 207 0.03 18.47 -17.49
N ILE A 208 0.41 18.07 -16.29
CA ILE A 208 -0.39 18.24 -15.05
C ILE A 208 -0.13 19.65 -14.50
N ASN A 209 -1.14 20.26 -13.87
CA ASN A 209 -0.96 21.53 -13.16
C ASN A 209 0.09 21.37 -12.07
N LYS A 210 1.20 22.08 -12.21
CA LYS A 210 2.35 21.95 -11.32
C LYS A 210 2.08 22.48 -9.91
N ILE A 211 1.28 23.53 -9.77
CA ILE A 211 0.95 24.12 -8.47
C ILE A 211 0.15 23.12 -7.65
N LEU A 212 -0.89 22.53 -8.24
CA LEU A 212 -1.71 21.53 -7.56
C LEU A 212 -0.90 20.26 -7.21
N LEU A 213 -0.02 19.83 -8.13
CA LEU A 213 0.85 18.69 -7.91
C LEU A 213 1.83 18.93 -6.76
N LEU A 214 2.39 20.14 -6.68
CA LEU A 214 3.26 20.56 -5.60
C LEU A 214 2.53 20.63 -4.27
N ALA A 215 1.33 21.18 -4.24
CA ALA A 215 0.49 21.12 -3.05
C ALA A 215 0.30 19.67 -2.60
N GLY A 216 -0.04 18.74 -3.52
CA GLY A 216 -0.14 17.32 -3.20
C GLY A 216 1.14 16.72 -2.63
N ILE A 217 2.31 17.08 -3.19
CA ILE A 217 3.62 16.63 -2.67
C ILE A 217 3.87 17.17 -1.25
N LEU A 218 3.65 18.46 -0.99
CA LEU A 218 3.85 19.08 0.32
C LEU A 218 2.92 18.47 1.37
N PHE A 219 1.63 18.33 1.06
CA PHE A 219 0.67 17.71 1.99
C PHE A 219 1.01 16.25 2.28
N ALA A 220 1.46 15.49 1.26
CA ALA A 220 1.90 14.11 1.45
C ALA A 220 3.15 14.05 2.34
N MET A 221 4.14 14.95 2.17
CA MET A 221 5.35 15.01 2.99
C MET A 221 5.05 15.36 4.45
N ILE A 222 4.25 16.38 4.70
CA ILE A 222 3.87 16.80 6.05
C ILE A 222 3.15 15.64 6.76
N SER A 223 2.16 15.04 6.12
CA SER A 223 1.40 13.93 6.72
C SER A 223 2.24 12.68 6.90
N LEU A 224 3.21 12.42 6.01
CA LEU A 224 4.18 11.35 6.19
C LEU A 224 5.04 11.61 7.44
N GLY A 225 5.54 12.84 7.62
CA GLY A 225 6.27 13.24 8.83
C GLY A 225 5.45 13.04 10.11
N LEU A 226 4.19 13.46 10.10
CA LEU A 226 3.27 13.30 11.23
C LEU A 226 2.86 11.83 11.50
N SER A 227 3.03 10.92 10.54
CA SER A 227 2.60 9.52 10.69
C SER A 227 3.34 8.76 11.78
N GLY A 228 4.59 9.09 12.09
CA GLY A 228 5.45 8.33 12.99
C GLY A 228 5.70 6.87 12.52
N SER A 229 5.49 6.58 11.23
CA SER A 229 5.65 5.23 10.66
C SER A 229 7.07 4.97 10.21
N ARG A 230 7.86 4.29 11.04
CA ARG A 230 9.26 3.93 10.70
C ARG A 230 9.37 3.18 9.37
N THR A 231 8.45 2.26 9.11
CA THR A 231 8.42 1.48 7.86
C THR A 231 8.30 2.39 6.64
N SER A 232 7.47 3.42 6.72
CA SER A 232 7.28 4.37 5.62
C SER A 232 8.49 5.28 5.43
N TYR A 233 9.16 5.67 6.53
CA TYR A 233 10.41 6.44 6.46
C TYR A 233 11.54 5.63 5.81
N VAL A 234 11.69 4.34 6.18
CA VAL A 234 12.64 3.43 5.54
C VAL A 234 12.32 3.27 4.06
N GLY A 235 11.04 3.10 3.70
CA GLY A 235 10.61 3.05 2.29
C GLY A 235 11.00 4.30 1.51
N LEU A 236 10.74 5.49 2.07
CA LEU A 236 11.12 6.75 1.44
C LEU A 236 12.64 6.86 1.29
N LEU A 237 13.41 6.54 2.34
CA LEU A 237 14.88 6.59 2.31
C LEU A 237 15.44 5.70 1.20
N ILE A 238 14.99 4.45 1.11
CA ILE A 238 15.45 3.51 0.08
C ILE A 238 15.08 4.00 -1.31
N PHE A 239 13.86 4.54 -1.48
CA PHE A 239 13.45 5.16 -2.75
C PHE A 239 14.36 6.33 -3.13
N LEU A 240 14.66 7.24 -2.20
CA LEU A 240 15.51 8.42 -2.44
C LEU A 240 16.93 8.00 -2.79
N VAL A 241 17.51 7.02 -2.08
CA VAL A 241 18.85 6.47 -2.36
C VAL A 241 18.87 5.85 -3.77
N TYR A 242 17.90 5.00 -4.11
CA TYR A 242 17.80 4.41 -5.44
C TYR A 242 17.65 5.48 -6.53
N PHE A 243 16.82 6.48 -6.29
CA PHE A 243 16.54 7.57 -7.23
C PHE A 243 17.78 8.45 -7.42
N PHE A 244 18.52 8.75 -6.35
CA PHE A 244 19.78 9.48 -6.39
C PHE A 244 20.79 8.78 -7.33
N PHE A 245 21.08 7.49 -7.12
CA PHE A 245 22.03 6.76 -7.95
C PHE A 245 21.58 6.59 -9.41
N ARG A 246 20.29 6.60 -9.69
CA ARG A 246 19.76 6.41 -11.06
C ARG A 246 19.47 7.70 -11.79
N SER A 247 19.34 8.82 -11.11
CA SER A 247 18.95 10.12 -11.69
C SER A 247 19.41 11.30 -10.86
N THR A 248 20.70 11.41 -10.58
CA THR A 248 21.34 12.41 -9.69
C THR A 248 20.91 13.85 -10.01
N GLY A 249 21.00 14.29 -11.27
CA GLY A 249 20.62 15.66 -11.62
C GLY A 249 19.18 16.03 -11.33
N ARG A 250 18.23 15.08 -11.52
CA ARG A 250 16.81 15.30 -11.19
C ARG A 250 16.55 15.19 -9.71
N PHE A 251 17.29 14.35 -9.00
CA PHE A 251 17.25 14.28 -7.55
C PHE A 251 17.65 15.63 -6.95
N ILE A 252 18.78 16.22 -7.37
CA ILE A 252 19.24 17.53 -6.90
C ILE A 252 18.17 18.61 -7.21
N TYR A 253 17.69 18.68 -8.46
CA TYR A 253 16.63 19.63 -8.84
C TYR A 253 15.39 19.51 -7.95
N MET A 254 14.94 18.29 -7.71
CA MET A 254 13.78 18.02 -6.85
C MET A 254 14.06 18.37 -5.39
N SER A 255 15.24 18.04 -4.88
CA SER A 255 15.65 18.33 -3.49
C SER A 255 15.70 19.83 -3.22
N VAL A 256 16.26 20.61 -4.14
CA VAL A 256 16.27 22.09 -4.05
C VAL A 256 14.84 22.63 -4.04
N PHE A 257 14.00 22.10 -4.92
CA PHE A 257 12.62 22.56 -5.05
C PHE A 257 11.77 22.21 -3.81
N LEU A 258 11.92 21.00 -3.27
CA LEU A 258 11.25 20.58 -2.05
C LEU A 258 11.79 21.34 -0.83
N GLY A 259 13.11 21.55 -0.75
CA GLY A 259 13.74 22.35 0.29
C GLY A 259 13.20 23.78 0.34
N ALA A 260 13.04 24.42 -0.83
CA ALA A 260 12.42 25.75 -0.90
C ALA A 260 10.95 25.73 -0.44
N GLY A 261 10.18 24.70 -0.81
CA GLY A 261 8.79 24.53 -0.33
C GLY A 261 8.71 24.34 1.19
N ILE A 262 9.59 23.52 1.75
CA ILE A 262 9.71 23.32 3.19
C ILE A 262 10.07 24.64 3.91
N MET A 263 11.05 25.37 3.38
CA MET A 263 11.45 26.67 3.94
C MET A 263 10.28 27.66 3.95
N ILE A 264 9.52 27.75 2.87
CA ILE A 264 8.33 28.63 2.82
C ILE A 264 7.32 28.22 3.89
N VAL A 265 6.98 26.92 4.03
CA VAL A 265 6.04 26.45 5.05
C VAL A 265 6.57 26.74 6.45
N SER A 266 7.86 26.56 6.71
CA SER A 266 8.46 26.83 8.02
C SER A 266 8.41 28.31 8.42
N MET A 267 8.52 29.21 7.45
CA MET A 267 8.39 30.65 7.70
C MET A 267 6.97 31.08 8.09
N TYR A 268 5.95 30.37 7.58
CA TYR A 268 4.54 30.70 7.88
C TYR A 268 3.97 29.95 9.06
N ASN A 269 4.47 28.76 9.38
CA ASN A 269 3.95 27.95 10.48
C ASN A 269 5.03 27.01 11.05
N SER A 270 5.75 27.50 12.05
CA SER A 270 6.79 26.71 12.75
C SER A 270 6.21 25.56 13.60
N GLU A 271 4.92 25.65 14.03
CA GLU A 271 4.30 24.62 14.88
C GLU A 271 4.24 23.26 14.16
N ILE A 272 3.96 23.24 12.85
CA ILE A 272 3.94 22.00 12.06
C ILE A 272 5.30 21.28 12.13
N PHE A 273 6.40 22.03 12.06
CA PHE A 273 7.74 21.45 12.14
C PHE A 273 8.05 20.94 13.53
N THR A 274 7.69 21.68 14.56
CA THR A 274 7.82 21.24 15.95
C THR A 274 7.01 19.96 16.20
N MET A 275 5.79 19.87 15.66
CA MET A 275 4.99 18.64 15.73
C MET A 275 5.68 17.46 15.04
N ILE A 276 6.20 17.65 13.82
CA ILE A 276 6.92 16.61 13.07
C ILE A 276 8.19 16.19 13.83
N GLU A 277 8.95 17.15 14.32
CA GLU A 277 10.16 16.93 15.11
C GLU A 277 9.86 16.10 16.35
N ASN A 278 8.84 16.48 17.12
CA ASN A 278 8.42 15.75 18.31
C ASN A 278 8.00 14.30 17.98
N VAL A 279 7.28 14.09 16.88
CA VAL A 279 6.89 12.74 16.44
C VAL A 279 8.13 11.94 16.03
N ILE A 280 9.07 12.50 15.28
CA ILE A 280 10.28 11.82 14.83
C ILE A 280 11.19 11.56 16.03
N ASN A 281 11.45 12.55 16.88
CA ASN A 281 12.28 12.42 18.08
C ASN A 281 11.71 11.36 19.02
N GLY A 282 10.42 11.40 19.32
CA GLY A 282 9.79 10.43 20.21
C GLY A 282 9.70 9.01 19.61
N ARG A 283 9.82 8.85 18.30
CA ARG A 283 9.67 7.55 17.65
C ARG A 283 10.97 6.93 17.13
N VAL A 284 11.91 7.75 16.72
CA VAL A 284 13.17 7.30 16.12
C VAL A 284 14.33 7.57 17.06
N PHE A 285 14.51 8.85 17.46
CA PHE A 285 15.70 9.26 18.19
C PHE A 285 15.67 8.97 19.69
N SER A 286 14.51 9.08 20.36
CA SER A 286 14.44 8.79 21.80
C SER A 286 14.89 7.38 22.19
N LYS A 287 14.82 6.43 21.24
CA LYS A 287 15.24 5.05 21.45
C LYS A 287 16.69 4.78 21.02
N ILE A 288 17.25 5.62 20.16
CA ILE A 288 18.65 5.54 19.73
C ILE A 288 19.55 6.33 20.69
N SER A 289 19.00 7.38 21.31
CA SER A 289 19.78 8.31 22.16
C SER A 289 19.84 7.88 23.62
N ASP A 290 19.37 6.69 24.00
CA ASP A 290 19.53 6.22 25.36
C ASP A 290 20.97 5.76 25.59
N PRO A 291 21.80 6.56 26.31
CA PRO A 291 23.21 6.25 26.50
C PRO A 291 23.44 4.94 27.25
N SER A 292 22.47 4.51 28.04
CA SER A 292 22.55 3.26 28.80
C SER A 292 22.49 2.01 27.92
N LEU A 293 21.70 2.05 26.85
CA LEU A 293 21.57 0.95 25.90
C LEU A 293 22.81 0.84 24.99
N ILE A 294 23.40 1.98 24.62
CA ILE A 294 24.61 2.02 23.79
C ILE A 294 25.83 1.60 24.62
N ALA A 295 25.93 2.10 25.84
CA ALA A 295 27.07 1.81 26.74
C ALA A 295 27.11 0.34 27.21
N GLN A 296 25.97 -0.32 27.30
CA GLN A 296 25.89 -1.75 27.69
C GLN A 296 26.11 -2.71 26.52
N GLY A 297 26.30 -2.22 25.29
CA GLY A 297 26.50 -3.05 24.10
C GLY A 297 25.31 -3.97 23.77
N ASN A 298 24.13 -3.68 24.32
CA ASN A 298 22.96 -4.54 24.22
C ASN A 298 22.21 -4.32 22.91
N VAL A 299 22.86 -4.72 21.80
CA VAL A 299 22.36 -4.60 20.41
C VAL A 299 21.01 -5.32 20.26
N ASP A 300 20.82 -6.41 21.01
CA ASP A 300 19.58 -7.19 20.97
C ASP A 300 18.40 -6.40 21.55
N GLN A 301 18.59 -5.67 22.64
CA GLN A 301 17.54 -4.86 23.25
C GLN A 301 17.22 -3.61 22.40
N LEU A 302 18.26 -3.01 21.79
CA LEU A 302 18.09 -1.93 20.82
C LEU A 302 17.30 -2.41 19.58
N TYR A 303 17.57 -3.63 19.11
CA TYR A 303 16.86 -4.24 17.99
C TYR A 303 15.40 -4.56 18.35
N GLU A 304 15.11 -5.06 19.55
CA GLU A 304 13.74 -5.30 20.04
C GLU A 304 12.96 -3.98 20.16
N ASP A 305 13.57 -2.95 20.71
CA ASP A 305 12.95 -1.63 20.89
C ASP A 305 12.70 -0.90 19.58
N LEU A 306 13.67 -0.94 18.65
CA LEU A 306 13.50 -0.43 17.30
C LEU A 306 12.48 -1.26 16.50
N GLY A 307 12.46 -2.57 16.70
CA GLY A 307 11.56 -3.53 16.05
C GLY A 307 10.14 -3.56 16.64
N SER A 308 9.90 -2.93 17.79
CA SER A 308 8.59 -2.96 18.48
C SER A 308 8.09 -4.39 18.78
N GLY A 309 8.98 -5.28 19.26
CA GLY A 309 8.68 -6.68 19.60
C GLY A 309 8.53 -7.62 18.38
N ARG A 310 8.84 -7.17 17.17
CA ARG A 310 8.69 -7.99 15.93
C ARG A 310 9.69 -9.13 15.85
N LYS A 311 10.85 -9.02 16.53
CA LYS A 311 11.85 -10.10 16.61
C LYS A 311 11.21 -11.37 17.15
N ASN A 312 10.54 -11.28 18.31
CA ASN A 312 9.89 -12.42 18.96
C ASN A 312 8.78 -13.04 18.10
N LEU A 313 8.01 -12.22 17.38
CA LEU A 313 7.00 -12.70 16.44
C LEU A 313 7.63 -13.44 15.25
N SER A 314 8.67 -12.90 14.66
CA SER A 314 9.39 -13.54 13.55
C SER A 314 10.06 -14.85 13.99
N LEU A 315 10.68 -14.89 15.18
CA LEU A 315 11.27 -16.09 15.74
C LEU A 315 10.20 -17.18 15.99
N LYS A 316 9.03 -16.81 16.51
CA LYS A 316 7.90 -17.73 16.69
C LYS A 316 7.46 -18.38 15.36
N TYR A 317 7.44 -17.59 14.27
CA TYR A 317 7.14 -18.13 12.94
C TYR A 317 8.23 -19.05 12.42
N ILE A 318 9.50 -18.70 12.63
CA ILE A 318 10.64 -19.54 12.23
C ILE A 318 10.61 -20.86 13.00
N ASP A 319 10.42 -20.81 14.32
CA ASP A 319 10.31 -22.00 15.16
C ASP A 319 9.15 -22.91 14.73
N TYR A 320 7.98 -22.31 14.47
CA TYR A 320 6.83 -23.04 13.92
C TYR A 320 7.16 -23.73 12.59
N LEU A 321 7.83 -23.03 11.66
CA LEU A 321 8.20 -23.60 10.36
C LEU A 321 9.27 -24.69 10.49
N LEU A 322 10.20 -24.57 11.43
CA LEU A 322 11.21 -25.58 11.70
C LEU A 322 10.62 -26.84 12.34
N THR A 323 9.61 -26.70 13.19
CA THR A 323 8.92 -27.83 13.82
C THR A 323 7.89 -28.49 12.87
N HIS A 324 7.38 -27.73 11.87
CA HIS A 324 6.38 -28.20 10.92
C HIS A 324 6.89 -28.07 9.48
N VAL A 325 8.03 -28.69 9.19
CA VAL A 325 8.72 -28.59 7.89
C VAL A 325 7.84 -28.89 6.68
N TYR A 326 6.82 -29.73 6.85
CA TYR A 326 5.84 -30.05 5.80
C TYR A 326 4.97 -28.85 5.38
N VAL A 327 4.87 -27.80 6.20
CA VAL A 327 4.19 -26.53 5.85
C VAL A 327 5.02 -25.72 4.88
N VAL A 328 6.35 -25.79 4.93
CA VAL A 328 7.26 -24.93 4.16
C VAL A 328 7.02 -24.97 2.66
N PRO A 329 6.83 -26.12 1.96
CA PRO A 329 6.63 -26.15 0.51
C PRO A 329 5.32 -25.51 0.05
N PHE A 330 4.20 -25.85 0.73
CA PHE A 330 2.85 -25.52 0.26
C PHE A 330 2.08 -24.54 1.15
N GLY A 331 2.49 -24.40 2.41
CA GLY A 331 1.79 -23.59 3.42
C GLY A 331 0.73 -24.34 4.20
N SER A 332 0.17 -23.68 5.22
CA SER A 332 -0.89 -24.21 6.09
C SER A 332 -2.30 -23.75 5.68
N GLY A 333 -2.40 -22.87 4.69
CA GLY A 333 -3.65 -22.30 4.17
C GLY A 333 -3.67 -20.77 4.16
N PHE A 334 -4.27 -20.18 3.16
CA PHE A 334 -4.38 -18.73 3.00
C PHE A 334 -5.08 -18.07 4.20
N ASN A 335 -4.48 -17.01 4.75
CA ASN A 335 -4.96 -16.31 5.95
C ASN A 335 -5.07 -17.22 7.19
N ASN A 336 -4.23 -18.26 7.27
CA ASN A 336 -4.25 -19.23 8.35
C ASN A 336 -3.13 -18.97 9.38
N PHE A 337 -3.27 -17.91 10.18
CA PHE A 337 -2.40 -17.73 11.34
C PHE A 337 -3.01 -18.29 12.66
N ILE A 338 -4.10 -19.07 12.54
CA ILE A 338 -4.73 -19.73 13.67
C ILE A 338 -3.73 -20.60 14.42
N LEU A 339 -2.87 -21.30 13.69
CA LEU A 339 -1.88 -22.23 14.26
C LEU A 339 -0.75 -21.48 14.99
N VAL A 340 -0.37 -20.30 14.52
CA VAL A 340 0.70 -19.49 15.12
C VAL A 340 0.16 -18.42 16.09
N GLY A 341 -1.08 -18.03 15.93
CA GLY A 341 -1.81 -17.13 16.82
C GLY A 341 -1.73 -15.64 16.50
N ASN A 342 -0.66 -15.18 15.84
CA ASN A 342 -0.45 -13.77 15.47
C ASN A 342 0.18 -13.65 14.07
N SER A 343 0.11 -12.46 13.47
CA SER A 343 0.83 -12.11 12.24
C SER A 343 2.34 -12.02 12.48
N ALA A 344 3.16 -12.42 11.50
CA ALA A 344 4.62 -12.35 11.60
C ALA A 344 5.16 -10.90 11.54
N HIS A 345 4.36 -9.93 11.08
CA HIS A 345 4.81 -8.60 10.69
C HIS A 345 5.98 -8.59 9.69
N ASN A 346 6.11 -9.67 8.94
CA ASN A 346 7.04 -9.89 7.85
C ASN A 346 6.31 -10.69 6.79
N ILE A 347 6.02 -10.08 5.64
CA ILE A 347 5.21 -10.71 4.60
C ILE A 347 5.81 -12.03 4.09
N TYR A 348 7.14 -12.12 4.02
CA TYR A 348 7.81 -13.30 3.49
C TYR A 348 7.59 -14.51 4.40
N LEU A 349 7.71 -14.33 5.72
CA LEU A 349 7.41 -15.38 6.70
C LEU A 349 5.92 -15.73 6.71
N THR A 350 5.05 -14.71 6.65
CA THR A 350 3.60 -14.93 6.55
C THR A 350 3.25 -15.76 5.32
N LEU A 351 3.81 -15.42 4.15
CA LEU A 351 3.54 -16.16 2.92
C LEU A 351 4.09 -17.60 2.96
N ILE A 352 5.27 -17.84 3.54
CA ILE A 352 5.78 -19.21 3.69
C ILE A 352 4.81 -20.02 4.57
N ASN A 353 4.33 -19.43 5.66
CA ASN A 353 3.39 -20.12 6.55
C ASN A 353 2.03 -20.38 5.88
N GLU A 354 1.49 -19.41 5.14
CA GLU A 354 0.12 -19.48 4.62
C GLU A 354 0.03 -20.20 3.27
N VAL A 355 0.91 -19.86 2.34
CA VAL A 355 0.85 -20.32 0.93
C VAL A 355 2.12 -21.02 0.47
N GLY A 356 3.07 -21.25 1.37
CA GLY A 356 4.32 -21.95 1.16
C GLY A 356 5.33 -21.22 0.27
N LEU A 357 6.46 -21.89 0.03
CA LEU A 357 7.47 -21.40 -0.90
C LEU A 357 6.93 -21.24 -2.32
N VAL A 358 5.96 -22.06 -2.73
CA VAL A 358 5.31 -21.94 -4.05
C VAL A 358 4.57 -20.60 -4.15
N GLY A 359 3.77 -20.24 -3.15
CA GLY A 359 3.08 -18.95 -3.13
C GLY A 359 4.04 -17.77 -3.02
N LEU A 360 5.04 -17.88 -2.15
CA LEU A 360 6.10 -16.87 -2.02
C LEU A 360 6.83 -16.65 -3.35
N PHE A 361 7.16 -17.71 -4.07
CA PHE A 361 7.81 -17.61 -5.38
C PHE A 361 6.97 -16.80 -6.38
N PHE A 362 5.66 -17.04 -6.49
CA PHE A 362 4.80 -16.27 -7.38
C PHE A 362 4.67 -14.81 -6.94
N TYR A 363 4.59 -14.56 -5.63
CA TYR A 363 4.52 -13.21 -5.08
C TYR A 363 5.79 -12.40 -5.36
N VAL A 364 6.97 -12.97 -5.10
CA VAL A 364 8.26 -12.32 -5.39
C VAL A 364 8.42 -12.13 -6.89
N ARG A 365 8.05 -13.11 -7.71
CA ARG A 365 8.10 -13.02 -9.17
C ARG A 365 7.18 -11.93 -9.72
N TRP A 366 6.02 -11.70 -9.08
CA TRP A 366 5.18 -10.55 -9.41
C TRP A 366 5.93 -9.24 -9.20
N LEU A 367 6.46 -9.00 -8.00
CA LEU A 367 7.18 -7.75 -7.70
C LEU A 367 8.43 -7.58 -8.57
N THR A 368 9.22 -8.63 -8.76
CA THR A 368 10.43 -8.56 -9.59
C THR A 368 10.14 -8.38 -11.07
N SER A 369 8.95 -8.73 -11.55
CA SER A 369 8.56 -8.54 -12.95
C SER A 369 8.55 -7.08 -13.41
N TYR A 370 8.41 -6.12 -12.48
CA TYR A 370 8.49 -4.70 -12.79
C TYR A 370 9.90 -4.26 -13.20
N PHE A 371 10.96 -4.95 -12.74
CA PHE A 371 12.35 -4.61 -13.09
C PHE A 371 12.69 -4.95 -14.53
N SER A 372 12.04 -5.95 -15.12
CA SER A 372 12.23 -6.34 -16.52
C SER A 372 11.52 -5.42 -17.52
N LEU A 373 10.74 -4.44 -17.04
CA LEU A 373 10.01 -3.55 -17.92
C LEU A 373 10.91 -2.48 -18.54
N GLU A 374 10.85 -2.36 -19.87
CA GLU A 374 11.53 -1.31 -20.61
C GLU A 374 10.65 -0.07 -20.79
N PHE A 375 11.22 1.10 -20.63
CA PHE A 375 10.57 2.41 -20.75
C PHE A 375 11.32 3.26 -21.78
N LYS A 376 11.18 2.93 -23.10
CA LYS A 376 11.95 3.60 -24.16
C LYS A 376 11.78 5.12 -24.15
N ASN A 377 10.53 5.61 -24.11
CA ASN A 377 10.21 7.05 -24.18
C ASN A 377 9.99 7.70 -22.80
N PHE A 378 9.86 6.92 -21.73
CA PHE A 378 9.49 7.38 -20.39
C PHE A 378 10.45 6.85 -19.33
N LYS A 379 11.76 6.89 -19.63
CA LYS A 379 12.84 6.31 -18.80
C LYS A 379 12.72 6.70 -17.32
N GLN A 380 12.33 7.93 -17.04
CA GLN A 380 12.25 8.44 -15.67
C GLN A 380 11.08 7.82 -14.87
N LEU A 381 9.93 7.63 -15.51
CA LEU A 381 8.83 6.89 -14.88
C LEU A 381 9.23 5.44 -14.58
N GLY A 382 10.03 4.84 -15.46
CA GLY A 382 10.59 3.51 -15.20
C GLY A 382 11.52 3.48 -13.98
N ILE A 383 12.35 4.51 -13.78
CA ILE A 383 13.20 4.62 -12.60
C ILE A 383 12.34 4.76 -11.34
N VAL A 384 11.35 5.67 -11.35
CA VAL A 384 10.45 5.88 -10.21
C VAL A 384 9.66 4.62 -9.88
N LEU A 385 9.11 3.93 -10.88
CA LEU A 385 8.38 2.67 -10.66
C LEU A 385 9.28 1.61 -10.03
N LYS A 386 10.47 1.39 -10.57
CA LYS A 386 11.43 0.41 -10.04
C LYS A 386 11.87 0.78 -8.64
N GLY A 387 12.08 2.07 -8.36
CA GLY A 387 12.38 2.57 -7.03
C GLY A 387 11.25 2.35 -6.03
N LEU A 388 9.99 2.63 -6.43
CA LEU A 388 8.81 2.35 -5.61
C LEU A 388 8.72 0.86 -5.26
N VAL A 389 8.85 -0.02 -6.25
CA VAL A 389 8.76 -1.47 -6.05
C VAL A 389 9.89 -1.96 -5.15
N LEU A 390 11.15 -1.56 -5.40
CA LEU A 390 12.31 -1.95 -4.59
C LEU A 390 12.13 -1.52 -3.13
N ALA A 391 11.82 -0.26 -2.91
CA ALA A 391 11.63 0.28 -1.57
C ALA A 391 10.48 -0.43 -0.85
N THR A 392 9.37 -0.69 -1.56
CA THR A 392 8.26 -1.44 -0.99
C THR A 392 8.67 -2.88 -0.64
N MET A 393 9.41 -3.58 -1.50
CA MET A 393 9.93 -4.94 -1.19
C MET A 393 10.73 -4.96 0.10
N VAL A 394 11.56 -3.96 0.35
CA VAL A 394 12.31 -3.87 1.61
C VAL A 394 11.39 -3.57 2.79
N THR A 395 10.39 -2.69 2.63
CA THR A 395 9.45 -2.41 3.72
C THR A 395 8.62 -3.63 4.12
N LEU A 396 8.44 -4.60 3.21
CA LEU A 396 7.73 -5.86 3.48
C LEU A 396 8.49 -6.82 4.43
N LEU A 397 9.77 -6.59 4.67
CA LEU A 397 10.52 -7.28 5.75
C LEU A 397 10.04 -6.84 7.15
N PHE A 398 9.43 -5.67 7.25
CA PHE A 398 8.98 -5.04 8.50
C PHE A 398 7.47 -4.91 8.61
N GLY A 399 6.71 -5.57 7.73
CA GLY A 399 5.25 -5.51 7.74
C GLY A 399 4.60 -6.26 6.59
N GLU A 400 3.28 -6.22 6.55
CA GLU A 400 2.43 -6.96 5.60
C GLU A 400 1.59 -5.98 4.74
N GLN A 401 2.16 -4.83 4.36
CA GLN A 401 1.43 -3.71 3.74
C GLN A 401 0.84 -4.03 2.37
N LEU A 402 1.43 -4.95 1.61
CA LEU A 402 0.91 -5.39 0.31
C LEU A 402 0.17 -6.73 0.40
N TYR A 403 -0.46 -6.99 1.54
CA TYR A 403 -1.30 -8.16 1.73
C TYR A 403 -2.71 -7.78 2.17
N VAL A 404 -3.63 -8.72 2.16
CA VAL A 404 -5.04 -8.49 2.49
C VAL A 404 -5.30 -8.63 3.99
N TYR A 405 -4.51 -7.92 4.79
CA TYR A 405 -4.60 -7.94 6.24
C TYR A 405 -5.25 -6.64 6.76
N ARG A 406 -6.21 -6.74 7.66
CA ARG A 406 -6.75 -5.54 8.33
C ARG A 406 -5.70 -4.94 9.26
N PRO A 407 -5.60 -3.63 9.33
CA PRO A 407 -6.36 -2.55 8.66
C PRO A 407 -5.71 -2.05 7.35
N VAL A 408 -4.73 -2.75 6.80
CA VAL A 408 -3.83 -2.26 5.74
C VAL A 408 -4.30 -2.51 4.30
N PHE A 409 -5.50 -3.02 4.08
CA PHE A 409 -6.03 -3.39 2.75
C PHE A 409 -5.86 -2.31 1.67
N ALA A 410 -6.19 -1.06 2.00
CA ALA A 410 -6.16 0.04 1.04
C ALA A 410 -4.76 0.30 0.47
N ILE A 411 -3.70 -0.07 1.21
CA ILE A 411 -2.31 0.12 0.77
C ILE A 411 -2.03 -0.72 -0.48
N LEU A 412 -2.48 -1.99 -0.52
CA LEU A 412 -2.34 -2.83 -1.72
C LEU A 412 -3.05 -2.20 -2.92
N GLY A 413 -4.31 -1.76 -2.74
CA GLY A 413 -5.08 -1.11 -3.79
C GLY A 413 -4.40 0.15 -4.33
N LEU A 414 -3.92 1.00 -3.43
CA LEU A 414 -3.21 2.24 -3.79
C LEU A 414 -1.85 1.95 -4.45
N PHE A 415 -1.09 0.96 -3.98
CA PHE A 415 0.16 0.54 -4.64
C PHE A 415 -0.10 0.09 -6.07
N LEU A 416 -1.11 -0.75 -6.29
CA LEU A 416 -1.49 -1.21 -7.62
C LEU A 416 -1.96 -0.04 -8.51
N PHE A 417 -2.74 0.90 -7.98
CA PHE A 417 -3.12 2.13 -8.67
C PHE A 417 -1.90 2.98 -9.03
N ALA A 418 -0.97 3.21 -8.10
CA ALA A 418 0.26 3.96 -8.33
C ALA A 418 1.11 3.32 -9.45
N THR A 419 1.26 2.00 -9.42
CA THR A 419 1.94 1.28 -10.51
C THR A 419 1.21 1.43 -11.84
N ALA A 420 -0.13 1.44 -11.85
CA ALA A 420 -0.91 1.68 -13.06
C ALA A 420 -0.68 3.10 -13.62
N VAL A 421 -0.64 4.13 -12.77
CA VAL A 421 -0.31 5.51 -13.17
C VAL A 421 1.08 5.58 -13.80
N LEU A 422 2.09 4.97 -13.18
CA LEU A 422 3.47 5.00 -13.67
C LEU A 422 3.68 4.15 -14.94
N LEU A 423 2.86 3.12 -15.16
CA LEU A 423 2.90 2.26 -16.35
C LEU A 423 2.14 2.86 -17.55
N SER A 424 1.06 3.60 -17.31
CA SER A 424 0.11 4.04 -18.33
C SER A 424 0.73 4.84 -19.46
N PRO A 425 1.70 5.75 -19.27
CA PRO A 425 2.31 6.50 -20.36
C PRO A 425 3.01 5.64 -21.40
N ARG A 426 3.43 4.41 -21.09
CA ARG A 426 4.00 3.47 -22.07
C ARG A 426 3.02 3.11 -23.20
N TYR A 427 1.73 3.22 -22.95
CA TYR A 427 0.66 2.85 -23.88
C TYR A 427 0.13 4.07 -24.65
N TYR A 428 0.67 5.25 -24.40
CA TYR A 428 0.35 6.40 -25.22
C TYR A 428 0.91 6.22 -26.62
N LYS A 429 0.03 6.01 -27.59
CA LYS A 429 0.33 6.37 -28.96
C LYS A 429 0.30 7.89 -29.00
N LYS A 430 1.38 8.54 -29.46
CA LYS A 430 1.31 9.95 -29.86
C LYS A 430 0.18 10.05 -30.88
N SER A 431 -0.98 10.58 -30.47
CA SER A 431 -2.04 11.03 -31.35
C SER A 431 -1.62 12.31 -31.99
#